data_53afe9540b04d1a3b927361d2f27dfc3
#
_entry.id   53afe9540b04d1a3b927361d2f27dfc3
#
_cell.length_a   1.000
_cell.length_b   1.000
_cell.length_c   1.000
_cell.angle_alpha   90.00
_cell.angle_beta   90.00
_cell.angle_gamma   90.00
#
_symmetry.space_group_name_H-M   'P 1'
#
loop_
_entity.id
_entity.type
_entity.pdbx_description
1 polymer ?
#
loop_
_entity_poly.entity_id
_entity_poly.type
_entity_poly.pdbx_seq_one_letter_code
_entity_poly.pdbx_strand_id
1 'polypeptide(L)'
;FINMMRGDGPADTEAHRKFYDEYNAVLDLDAAYYLETVQRVFQEFRLPRGVMEVHGEKVIPAAIKDIGLMTVEGGEDDISCPGQTYAAHGLCANIPEARRNHLLVEGCGHYGIFSGSRWRSIVYPAIRDFIAKERVVAKSAEGGTSPRRAGRK
;
A
#
# COMPACT_ATOMS: atom_id res chain seq x y z
N PHE A 1 -15.47 16.66 17.15
CA PHE A 1 -16.47 17.63 17.66
C PHE A 1 -17.02 17.20 19.01
N ILE A 2 -17.50 15.97 19.17
CA ILE A 2 -18.06 15.44 20.43
C ILE A 2 -17.02 15.43 21.57
N ASN A 3 -15.75 15.11 21.29
CA ASN A 3 -14.67 15.10 22.28
C ASN A 3 -14.29 16.52 22.74
N MET A 4 -14.33 17.53 21.84
CA MET A 4 -14.19 18.94 22.21
C MET A 4 -15.28 19.40 23.20
N MET A 5 -16.49 18.87 23.08
CA MET A 5 -17.61 19.19 23.99
C MET A 5 -17.53 18.46 25.34
N ARG A 6 -16.71 17.41 25.46
CA ARG A 6 -16.52 16.63 26.70
C ARG A 6 -15.44 17.17 27.63
N GLY A 7 -14.69 18.23 27.22
CA GLY A 7 -13.76 18.91 28.10
C GLY A 7 -12.45 18.17 28.34
N ASP A 8 -12.03 17.31 27.44
CA ASP A 8 -10.68 16.77 27.39
C ASP A 8 -9.73 17.96 27.20
N GLY A 9 -8.69 18.05 28.03
CA GLY A 9 -7.95 19.27 28.33
C GLY A 9 -7.32 20.03 27.14
N PRO A 10 -6.68 21.20 27.39
CA PRO A 10 -6.20 22.11 26.33
C PRO A 10 -5.23 21.45 25.33
N ALA A 11 -4.45 20.47 25.77
CA ALA A 11 -3.50 19.74 24.91
C ALA A 11 -4.18 18.85 23.86
N ASP A 12 -5.31 18.22 24.20
CA ASP A 12 -6.10 17.42 23.29
C ASP A 12 -6.82 18.28 22.24
N THR A 13 -7.27 19.46 22.64
CA THR A 13 -7.91 20.42 21.73
C THR A 13 -6.93 20.97 20.70
N GLU A 14 -5.68 21.27 21.09
CA GLU A 14 -4.65 21.77 20.18
C GLU A 14 -4.18 20.67 19.20
N ALA A 15 -3.98 19.45 19.68
CA ALA A 15 -3.64 18.30 18.83
C ALA A 15 -4.76 18.00 17.82
N HIS A 16 -6.01 18.09 18.24
CA HIS A 16 -7.19 17.92 17.39
C HIS A 16 -7.27 19.01 16.31
N ARG A 17 -7.07 20.29 16.69
CA ARG A 17 -7.06 21.42 15.76
C ARG A 17 -5.96 21.27 14.73
N LYS A 18 -4.73 20.96 15.16
CA LYS A 18 -3.60 20.74 14.27
C LYS A 18 -3.85 19.61 13.29
N PHE A 19 -4.44 18.49 13.75
CA PHE A 19 -4.82 17.39 12.87
C PHE A 19 -5.81 17.84 11.78
N TYR A 20 -6.85 18.60 12.14
CA TYR A 20 -7.82 19.08 11.16
C TYR A 20 -7.27 20.17 10.24
N ASP A 21 -6.36 21.01 10.71
CA ASP A 21 -5.67 21.99 9.86
C ASP A 21 -4.81 21.27 8.79
N GLU A 22 -4.10 20.21 9.17
CA GLU A 22 -3.34 19.34 8.23
C GLU A 22 -4.29 18.57 7.29
N TYR A 23 -5.36 18.02 7.80
CA TYR A 23 -6.36 17.28 7.01
C TYR A 23 -7.05 18.13 5.95
N ASN A 24 -7.34 19.39 6.29
CA ASN A 24 -7.99 20.33 5.37
C ASN A 24 -7.01 21.06 4.45
N ALA A 25 -5.70 20.89 4.65
CA ALA A 25 -4.68 21.42 3.77
C ALA A 25 -4.67 20.65 2.44
N VAL A 26 -5.42 21.13 1.45
CA VAL A 26 -5.48 20.56 0.11
C VAL A 26 -4.38 21.16 -0.76
N LEU A 27 -3.69 20.29 -1.48
CA LEU A 27 -2.75 20.73 -2.53
C LEU A 27 -3.52 21.17 -3.78
N ASP A 28 -3.00 22.17 -4.47
CA ASP A 28 -3.51 22.52 -5.79
C ASP A 28 -3.26 21.36 -6.76
N LEU A 29 -4.33 20.89 -7.39
CA LEU A 29 -4.27 19.83 -8.40
C LEU A 29 -4.63 20.43 -9.77
N ASP A 30 -3.88 20.04 -10.79
CA ASP A 30 -4.27 20.32 -12.16
C ASP A 30 -5.63 19.71 -12.48
N ALA A 31 -6.52 20.49 -13.08
CA ALA A 31 -7.90 20.08 -13.36
C ALA A 31 -7.94 18.87 -14.31
N ALA A 32 -7.05 18.78 -15.30
CA ALA A 32 -6.99 17.66 -16.22
C ALA A 32 -6.57 16.38 -15.48
N TYR A 33 -5.57 16.47 -14.59
CA TYR A 33 -5.15 15.33 -13.76
C TYR A 33 -6.30 14.82 -12.88
N TYR A 34 -7.03 15.73 -12.22
CA TYR A 34 -8.16 15.35 -11.39
C TYR A 34 -9.26 14.64 -12.19
N LEU A 35 -9.70 15.27 -13.29
CA LEU A 35 -10.76 14.72 -14.13
C LEU A 35 -10.37 13.37 -14.75
N GLU A 36 -9.13 13.26 -15.24
CA GLU A 36 -8.62 12.00 -15.81
C GLU A 36 -8.53 10.89 -14.76
N THR A 37 -8.13 11.22 -13.54
CA THR A 37 -8.09 10.26 -12.42
C THR A 37 -9.50 9.76 -12.09
N VAL A 38 -10.47 10.68 -11.94
CA VAL A 38 -11.87 10.30 -11.68
C VAL A 38 -12.40 9.40 -12.79
N GLN A 39 -12.19 9.76 -14.05
CA GLN A 39 -12.65 8.99 -15.17
C GLN A 39 -12.01 7.60 -15.22
N ARG A 40 -10.68 7.53 -15.27
CA ARG A 40 -9.95 6.27 -15.53
C ARG A 40 -10.02 5.30 -14.36
N VAL A 41 -9.94 5.82 -13.13
CA VAL A 41 -9.87 5.00 -11.92
C VAL A 41 -11.26 4.68 -11.37
N PHE A 42 -12.11 5.70 -11.17
CA PHE A 42 -13.37 5.54 -10.44
C PHE A 42 -14.59 5.27 -11.32
N GLN A 43 -14.60 5.71 -12.59
CA GLN A 43 -15.73 5.46 -13.50
C GLN A 43 -15.47 4.29 -14.43
N GLU A 44 -14.30 4.23 -15.04
CA GLU A 44 -13.97 3.22 -16.05
C GLU A 44 -13.26 1.99 -15.49
N PHE A 45 -12.71 2.06 -14.28
CA PHE A 45 -11.98 0.95 -13.62
C PHE A 45 -10.92 0.34 -14.53
N ARG A 46 -10.13 1.18 -15.24
CA ARG A 46 -9.25 0.71 -16.32
C ARG A 46 -8.21 -0.30 -15.85
N LEU A 47 -7.62 -0.10 -14.65
CA LEU A 47 -6.58 -0.99 -14.14
C LEU A 47 -7.11 -2.41 -13.88
N PRO A 48 -8.18 -2.63 -13.08
CA PRO A 48 -8.71 -3.97 -12.85
C PRO A 48 -9.31 -4.62 -14.11
N ARG A 49 -9.78 -3.82 -15.05
CA ARG A 49 -10.26 -4.33 -16.36
C ARG A 49 -9.12 -4.67 -17.34
N GLY A 50 -7.86 -4.36 -16.98
CA GLY A 50 -6.71 -4.62 -17.82
C GLY A 50 -6.66 -3.78 -19.11
N VAL A 51 -7.29 -2.60 -19.11
CA VAL A 51 -7.30 -1.64 -20.23
C VAL A 51 -6.64 -0.31 -19.89
N MET A 52 -5.90 -0.26 -18.77
CA MET A 52 -5.14 0.91 -18.39
C MET A 52 -3.93 1.07 -19.31
N GLU A 53 -3.73 2.30 -19.81
CA GLU A 53 -2.59 2.69 -20.62
C GLU A 53 -1.95 3.96 -20.07
N VAL A 54 -0.63 4.05 -20.14
CA VAL A 54 0.17 5.22 -19.81
C VAL A 54 1.10 5.48 -20.99
N HIS A 55 1.04 6.68 -21.56
CA HIS A 55 1.81 7.05 -22.77
C HIS A 55 1.63 6.08 -23.94
N GLY A 56 0.44 5.47 -24.09
CA GLY A 56 0.14 4.50 -25.13
C GLY A 56 0.62 3.08 -24.85
N GLU A 57 1.28 2.85 -23.72
CA GLU A 57 1.71 1.53 -23.28
C GLU A 57 0.73 0.93 -22.27
N LYS A 58 0.36 -0.32 -22.47
CA LYS A 58 -0.56 -1.05 -21.59
C LYS A 58 0.09 -1.36 -20.25
N VAL A 59 -0.59 -1.03 -19.17
CA VAL A 59 -0.19 -1.41 -17.81
C VAL A 59 -0.58 -2.86 -17.55
N ILE A 60 0.41 -3.71 -17.27
CA ILE A 60 0.23 -5.15 -17.06
C ILE A 60 0.74 -5.52 -15.65
N PRO A 61 -0.09 -5.44 -14.59
CA PRO A 61 0.34 -5.80 -13.23
C PRO A 61 0.85 -7.24 -13.11
N ALA A 62 0.32 -8.16 -13.91
CA ALA A 62 0.77 -9.55 -13.97
C ALA A 62 2.22 -9.70 -14.52
N ALA A 63 2.83 -8.65 -15.08
CA ALA A 63 4.26 -8.68 -15.44
C ALA A 63 5.16 -8.67 -14.19
N ILE A 64 4.64 -8.26 -13.04
CA ILE A 64 5.35 -8.29 -11.76
C ILE A 64 5.38 -9.75 -11.27
N LYS A 65 6.59 -10.31 -11.10
CA LYS A 65 6.79 -11.70 -10.67
C LYS A 65 8.00 -11.92 -9.76
N ASP A 66 8.97 -11.02 -9.81
CA ASP A 66 10.27 -11.19 -9.17
C ASP A 66 10.43 -10.40 -7.85
N ILE A 67 9.37 -9.76 -7.38
CA ILE A 67 9.33 -9.01 -6.11
C ILE A 67 8.23 -9.55 -5.20
N GLY A 68 8.37 -9.34 -3.88
CA GLY A 68 7.31 -9.65 -2.92
C GLY A 68 6.22 -8.58 -2.90
N LEU A 69 5.00 -8.97 -2.61
CA LEU A 69 3.85 -8.08 -2.44
C LEU A 69 3.28 -8.23 -1.03
N MET A 70 3.27 -7.13 -0.30
CA MET A 70 2.56 -7.05 0.98
C MET A 70 1.52 -5.94 0.91
N THR A 71 0.30 -6.23 1.34
CA THR A 71 -0.78 -5.26 1.52
C THR A 71 -1.21 -5.19 2.98
N VAL A 72 -1.58 -4.00 3.44
CA VAL A 72 -2.02 -3.75 4.81
C VAL A 72 -3.32 -2.97 4.77
N GLU A 73 -4.30 -3.41 5.53
CA GLU A 73 -5.62 -2.78 5.63
C GLU A 73 -6.03 -2.62 7.10
N GLY A 74 -6.77 -1.56 7.40
CA GLY A 74 -7.46 -1.40 8.68
C GLY A 74 -8.85 -2.03 8.61
N GLY A 75 -9.22 -2.84 9.59
CA GLY A 75 -10.53 -3.51 9.62
C GLY A 75 -11.71 -2.54 9.78
N GLU A 76 -11.45 -1.34 10.31
CA GLU A 76 -12.43 -0.26 10.48
C GLU A 76 -12.08 0.96 9.61
N ASP A 77 -11.33 0.75 8.52
CA ASP A 77 -10.98 1.80 7.57
C ASP A 77 -12.20 2.15 6.70
N ASP A 78 -12.70 3.37 6.86
CA ASP A 78 -13.85 3.92 6.14
C ASP A 78 -13.45 4.73 4.90
N ILE A 79 -12.16 4.97 4.69
CA ILE A 79 -11.61 5.68 3.52
C ILE A 79 -11.18 4.66 2.46
N SER A 80 -10.38 3.68 2.86
CA SER A 80 -9.97 2.57 2.02
C SER A 80 -10.44 1.26 2.66
N CYS A 81 -11.70 0.93 2.45
CA CYS A 81 -12.34 -0.22 3.05
C CYS A 81 -11.56 -1.52 2.83
N PRO A 82 -11.66 -2.49 3.76
CA PRO A 82 -11.07 -3.81 3.59
C PRO A 82 -11.40 -4.45 2.23
N GLY A 83 -10.38 -5.03 1.60
CA GLY A 83 -10.47 -5.61 0.25
C GLY A 83 -9.93 -4.70 -0.86
N GLN A 84 -9.81 -3.38 -0.64
CA GLN A 84 -9.35 -2.44 -1.65
C GLN A 84 -7.88 -2.67 -2.02
N THR A 85 -6.99 -2.77 -1.04
CA THR A 85 -5.58 -3.04 -1.32
C THR A 85 -5.33 -4.53 -1.56
N TYR A 86 -6.10 -5.40 -0.92
CA TYR A 86 -6.06 -6.85 -1.17
C TYR A 86 -6.28 -7.20 -2.65
N ALA A 87 -7.09 -6.45 -3.37
CA ALA A 87 -7.35 -6.64 -4.80
C ALA A 87 -6.06 -6.64 -5.65
N ALA A 88 -4.98 -5.98 -5.19
CA ALA A 88 -3.68 -6.01 -5.86
C ALA A 88 -3.10 -7.42 -6.01
N HIS A 89 -3.41 -8.34 -5.09
CA HIS A 89 -2.97 -9.73 -5.18
C HIS A 89 -3.56 -10.46 -6.39
N GLY A 90 -4.79 -10.13 -6.78
CA GLY A 90 -5.43 -10.65 -7.98
C GLY A 90 -4.84 -10.08 -9.27
N LEU A 91 -4.47 -8.79 -9.25
CA LEU A 91 -3.86 -8.11 -10.39
C LEU A 91 -2.41 -8.59 -10.63
N CYS A 92 -1.64 -8.79 -9.57
CA CYS A 92 -0.25 -9.26 -9.59
C CYS A 92 -0.18 -10.80 -9.50
N ALA A 93 -0.98 -11.50 -10.30
CA ALA A 93 -1.21 -12.95 -10.19
C ALA A 93 0.06 -13.80 -10.39
N ASN A 94 1.09 -13.27 -11.06
CA ASN A 94 2.33 -14.00 -11.34
C ASN A 94 3.37 -13.92 -10.21
N ILE A 95 3.12 -13.14 -9.15
CA ILE A 95 3.95 -13.20 -7.95
C ILE A 95 3.68 -14.54 -7.25
N PRO A 96 4.71 -15.34 -6.93
CA PRO A 96 4.53 -16.59 -6.20
C PRO A 96 3.78 -16.38 -4.87
N GLU A 97 2.88 -17.29 -4.51
CA GLU A 97 2.07 -17.18 -3.29
C GLU A 97 2.93 -17.03 -2.03
N ALA A 98 4.05 -17.75 -1.96
CA ALA A 98 5.00 -17.67 -0.84
C ALA A 98 5.63 -16.28 -0.65
N ARG A 99 5.56 -15.40 -1.65
CA ARG A 99 6.04 -14.01 -1.64
C ARG A 99 4.90 -12.99 -1.56
N ARG A 100 3.68 -13.43 -1.33
CA ARG A 100 2.51 -12.57 -1.09
C ARG A 100 2.14 -12.60 0.38
N ASN A 101 1.81 -11.44 0.93
CA ASN A 101 1.33 -11.31 2.31
C ASN A 101 0.22 -10.26 2.35
N HIS A 102 -0.81 -10.54 3.13
CA HIS A 102 -1.87 -9.59 3.44
C HIS A 102 -2.06 -9.51 4.94
N LEU A 103 -2.11 -8.29 5.47
CA LEU A 103 -2.35 -8.02 6.88
C LEU A 103 -3.60 -7.16 7.03
N LEU A 104 -4.67 -7.74 7.58
CA LEU A 104 -5.83 -7.01 8.05
C LEU A 104 -5.65 -6.72 9.55
N VAL A 105 -5.68 -5.46 9.95
CA VAL A 105 -5.52 -5.02 11.35
C VAL A 105 -6.87 -4.70 11.94
N GLU A 106 -7.43 -5.63 12.71
CA GLU A 106 -8.72 -5.48 13.37
C GLU A 106 -8.76 -4.29 14.34
N GLY A 107 -9.90 -3.63 14.42
CA GLY A 107 -10.11 -2.48 15.29
C GLY A 107 -9.20 -1.29 14.95
N CYS A 108 -8.81 -1.14 13.69
CA CYS A 108 -7.90 -0.12 13.21
C CYS A 108 -8.53 0.65 12.04
N GLY A 109 -8.67 1.95 12.18
CA GLY A 109 -9.08 2.84 11.10
C GLY A 109 -7.90 3.26 10.21
N HIS A 110 -8.19 4.08 9.19
CA HIS A 110 -7.25 4.48 8.15
C HIS A 110 -5.89 4.97 8.67
N TYR A 111 -5.89 5.93 9.59
CA TYR A 111 -4.64 6.48 10.13
C TYR A 111 -3.89 5.55 11.09
N GLY A 112 -4.61 4.62 11.71
CA GLY A 112 -4.04 3.67 12.67
C GLY A 112 -3.07 2.68 12.06
N ILE A 113 -3.14 2.43 10.74
CA ILE A 113 -2.18 1.59 10.02
C ILE A 113 -0.85 2.30 9.72
N PHE A 114 -0.77 3.62 9.90
CA PHE A 114 0.44 4.42 9.65
C PHE A 114 1.07 5.00 10.90
N SER A 115 0.32 5.09 12.01
CA SER A 115 0.78 5.74 13.23
C SER A 115 0.15 5.15 14.49
N GLY A 116 0.64 5.58 15.67
CA GLY A 116 0.06 5.18 16.95
C GLY A 116 0.48 3.80 17.44
N SER A 117 -0.31 3.22 18.35
CA SER A 117 0.00 1.94 19.01
C SER A 117 -0.10 0.76 18.06
N ARG A 118 -1.11 0.69 17.22
CA ARG A 118 -1.33 -0.39 16.24
C ARG A 118 -0.19 -0.45 15.22
N TRP A 119 0.23 0.70 14.71
CA TRP A 119 1.40 0.80 13.86
C TRP A 119 2.64 0.19 14.54
N ARG A 120 2.96 0.65 15.77
CA ARG A 120 4.17 0.21 16.47
C ARG A 120 4.15 -1.27 16.86
N SER A 121 2.99 -1.78 17.27
CA SER A 121 2.90 -3.13 17.84
C SER A 121 2.56 -4.23 16.83
N ILE A 122 1.93 -3.89 15.70
CA ILE A 122 1.42 -4.87 14.72
C ILE A 122 2.00 -4.60 13.33
N VAL A 123 1.75 -3.40 12.77
CA VAL A 123 2.03 -3.13 11.35
C VAL A 123 3.52 -3.05 11.07
N TYR A 124 4.24 -2.24 11.83
CA TYR A 124 5.69 -2.05 11.64
C TYR A 124 6.47 -3.36 11.78
N PRO A 125 6.27 -4.19 12.85
CA PRO A 125 6.94 -5.50 12.95
C PRO A 125 6.64 -6.40 11.75
N ALA A 126 5.40 -6.47 11.30
CA ALA A 126 5.02 -7.32 10.17
C ALA A 126 5.70 -6.88 8.85
N ILE A 127 5.74 -5.57 8.59
CA ILE A 127 6.45 -5.01 7.42
C ILE A 127 7.95 -5.29 7.50
N ARG A 128 8.57 -5.03 8.66
CA ARG A 128 10.00 -5.30 8.89
C ARG A 128 10.35 -6.76 8.62
N ASP A 129 9.55 -7.67 9.12
CA ASP A 129 9.79 -9.12 9.01
C ASP A 129 9.56 -9.59 7.56
N PHE A 130 8.56 -9.03 6.87
CA PHE A 130 8.35 -9.26 5.44
C PHE A 130 9.56 -8.79 4.62
N ILE A 131 10.05 -7.57 4.84
CA ILE A 131 11.22 -7.04 4.14
C ILE A 131 12.46 -7.89 4.41
N ALA A 132 12.67 -8.34 5.67
CA ALA A 132 13.79 -9.20 6.01
C ALA A 132 13.75 -10.54 5.28
N LYS A 133 12.56 -11.17 5.18
CA LYS A 133 12.33 -12.39 4.42
C LYS A 133 12.66 -12.21 2.92
N GLU A 134 12.14 -11.15 2.32
CA GLU A 134 12.35 -10.86 0.88
C GLU A 134 13.84 -10.60 0.55
N ARG A 135 14.59 -9.94 1.43
CA ARG A 135 16.03 -9.74 1.27
C ARG A 135 16.82 -11.05 1.24
N VAL A 136 16.42 -12.06 1.98
CA VAL A 136 17.04 -13.39 1.96
C VAL A 136 16.76 -14.08 0.63
N VAL A 137 15.52 -14.03 0.14
CA VAL A 137 15.11 -14.59 -1.15
C VAL A 137 15.90 -13.96 -2.30
N ALA A 138 16.02 -12.62 -2.33
CA ALA A 138 16.78 -11.91 -3.36
C ALA A 138 18.25 -12.33 -3.39
N LYS A 139 18.93 -12.39 -2.23
CA LYS A 139 20.33 -12.83 -2.14
C LYS A 139 20.54 -14.26 -2.62
N SER A 140 19.61 -15.17 -2.34
CA SER A 140 19.67 -16.56 -2.79
C SER A 140 19.53 -16.69 -4.30
N ALA A 141 18.74 -15.81 -4.94
CA ALA A 141 18.59 -15.76 -6.39
C ALA A 141 19.87 -15.25 -7.09
N GLU A 142 20.55 -14.26 -6.51
CA GLU A 142 21.79 -13.71 -7.04
C GLU A 142 22.98 -14.68 -6.87
N GLY A 143 23.04 -15.43 -5.76
CA GLY A 143 24.10 -16.40 -5.47
C GLY A 143 24.08 -17.67 -6.34
N GLY A 144 22.97 -17.95 -7.03
CA GLY A 144 22.79 -19.12 -7.90
C GLY A 144 23.36 -18.96 -9.32
N THR A 145 23.72 -17.76 -9.75
CA THR A 145 24.30 -17.46 -11.05
C THR A 145 25.83 -17.33 -11.01
N SER A 146 26.53 -18.41 -10.61
CA SER A 146 27.98 -18.50 -10.85
C SER A 146 28.21 -18.89 -12.31
N PRO A 147 28.93 -18.09 -13.12
CA PRO A 147 29.24 -18.48 -14.49
C PRO A 147 30.15 -19.71 -14.47
N ARG A 148 29.68 -20.83 -15.04
CA ARG A 148 30.52 -21.96 -15.40
C ARG A 148 31.65 -21.43 -16.30
N ARG A 149 32.88 -21.35 -15.77
CA ARG A 149 34.07 -21.16 -16.54
C ARG A 149 34.15 -22.29 -17.59
N ALA A 150 33.90 -21.93 -18.83
CA ALA A 150 34.20 -22.82 -19.94
C ALA A 150 35.73 -23.09 -19.95
N GLY A 151 36.11 -24.31 -19.62
CA GLY A 151 37.50 -24.75 -19.74
C GLY A 151 37.92 -24.70 -21.21
N ARG A 152 38.92 -23.91 -21.49
CA ARG A 152 39.70 -24.02 -22.76
C ARG A 152 40.48 -25.33 -22.73
N LYS A 153 40.22 -26.18 -23.70
CA LYS A 153 41.19 -27.13 -24.22
C LYS A 153 41.74 -26.58 -25.50
#